data_9b3172131b106e6b20312dee694f5140
#
_entry.id   9b3172131b106e6b20312dee694f5140
#
_cell.length_a   1.000
_cell.length_b   1.000
_cell.length_c   1.000
_cell.angle_alpha   90.00
_cell.angle_beta   90.00
_cell.angle_gamma   90.00
#
_symmetry.space_group_name_H-M   'P 1'
#
loop_
_entity.id
_entity.type
_entity.pdbx_description
1 polymer ?
#
loop_
_entity_poly.entity_id
_entity_poly.type
_entity_poly.pdbx_seq_one_letter_code
_entity_poly.pdbx_strand_id
1 'polypeptide(L)'
;MKKHLFPIVLLLFGNTINAQQDFFALTGKNSPGIEFNDFRAMNSDAISGESIFSVSSEAKVTSQARNSVITEIKNAYSNSQATTLAALAFDSSGNNLVYMPMFSSNIYVLNQKTKEITLVENTVARVTSCDINSHITRMATGYDGNIYAINNAGTQFIQIGKKNNQYIVNDLGIIKDDVSNGKNSFTAMETGFGGDMIADADNNFYVFAASGNVFKVSTKELNAKFVGKITGLPENYSVNGAAVNSKGNIVVASAKGAALYELNLDKLEAKQLPGEQNLHIYDLASKYFANDRAVTKNIFANIDIYPTKVDDQNITVNVNDKSVKGNIKVNIFDISGKSVMSSTLSVKDGNLNQQIYLRNLVTGAYLVNIAEESGKTLLSKKIVVTK
;
A
#
# COMPACT_ATOMS: atom_id res chain seq x y z
N MET A 1 -19.73 -19.32 64.06
CA MET A 1 -18.76 -18.60 63.19
C MET A 1 -18.97 -19.07 61.75
N LYS A 2 -19.65 -18.27 60.94
CA LYS A 2 -19.84 -18.56 59.49
C LYS A 2 -18.74 -17.78 58.71
N LYS A 3 -17.86 -18.52 58.04
CA LYS A 3 -16.84 -17.94 57.13
C LYS A 3 -17.49 -17.67 55.79
N HIS A 4 -17.58 -16.39 55.44
CA HIS A 4 -17.95 -15.97 54.08
C HIS A 4 -16.72 -16.02 53.20
N LEU A 5 -16.71 -16.94 52.22
CA LEU A 5 -15.77 -16.93 51.12
C LEU A 5 -16.28 -15.93 50.07
N PHE A 6 -15.50 -14.87 49.80
CA PHE A 6 -15.73 -14.01 48.64
C PHE A 6 -15.03 -14.64 47.42
N PRO A 7 -15.71 -14.84 46.28
CA PRO A 7 -15.03 -15.24 45.07
C PRO A 7 -14.35 -14.05 44.44
N ILE A 8 -13.03 -14.11 44.30
CA ILE A 8 -12.26 -13.14 43.50
C ILE A 8 -12.54 -13.48 42.04
N VAL A 9 -13.34 -12.64 41.36
CA VAL A 9 -13.52 -12.69 39.92
C VAL A 9 -12.29 -12.02 39.30
N LEU A 10 -11.39 -12.84 38.76
CA LEU A 10 -10.25 -12.38 37.98
C LEU A 10 -10.76 -11.97 36.59
N LEU A 11 -11.01 -10.67 36.38
CA LEU A 11 -11.27 -10.10 35.07
C LEU A 11 -9.97 -10.12 34.27
N LEU A 12 -9.79 -11.13 33.46
CA LEU A 12 -8.81 -11.17 32.40
C LEU A 12 -9.21 -10.14 31.34
N PHE A 13 -8.67 -8.92 31.44
CA PHE A 13 -8.66 -8.02 30.30
C PHE A 13 -7.75 -8.62 29.25
N GLY A 14 -8.32 -9.34 28.31
CA GLY A 14 -7.66 -9.72 27.09
C GLY A 14 -7.32 -8.43 26.33
N ASN A 15 -6.08 -7.98 26.42
CA ASN A 15 -5.54 -7.04 25.46
C ASN A 15 -5.59 -7.73 24.10
N THR A 16 -6.61 -7.45 23.31
CA THR A 16 -6.58 -7.72 21.86
C THR A 16 -5.49 -6.80 21.32
N ILE A 17 -4.28 -7.35 21.17
CA ILE A 17 -3.26 -6.73 20.33
C ILE A 17 -3.88 -6.78 18.94
N ASN A 18 -4.48 -5.67 18.50
CA ASN A 18 -4.82 -5.50 17.11
C ASN A 18 -3.49 -5.50 16.36
N ALA A 19 -3.13 -6.65 15.81
CA ALA A 19 -2.00 -6.73 14.91
C ALA A 19 -2.22 -5.71 13.80
N GLN A 20 -1.31 -4.74 13.68
CA GLN A 20 -1.43 -3.68 12.68
C GLN A 20 -1.42 -4.31 11.31
N GLN A 21 -2.49 -4.12 10.56
CA GLN A 21 -2.59 -4.59 9.19
C GLN A 21 -1.53 -3.89 8.31
N ASP A 22 -0.73 -4.68 7.61
CA ASP A 22 0.35 -4.19 6.75
C ASP A 22 -0.10 -4.03 5.31
N PHE A 23 -0.81 -5.03 4.77
CA PHE A 23 -1.23 -5.07 3.38
C PHE A 23 -2.48 -5.93 3.20
N PHE A 24 -3.05 -5.86 2.01
CA PHE A 24 -4.17 -6.68 1.57
C PHE A 24 -3.69 -7.68 0.52
N ALA A 25 -4.28 -8.86 0.50
CA ALA A 25 -4.03 -9.88 -0.50
C ALA A 25 -5.30 -10.23 -1.26
N LEU A 26 -5.16 -10.34 -2.56
CA LEU A 26 -6.10 -11.00 -3.44
C LEU A 26 -5.69 -12.47 -3.55
N THR A 27 -6.52 -13.38 -3.08
CA THR A 27 -6.22 -14.81 -3.13
C THR A 27 -7.08 -15.56 -4.14
N GLY A 28 -6.51 -16.63 -4.68
CA GLY A 28 -7.20 -17.53 -5.57
C GLY A 28 -7.37 -18.93 -4.98
N LYS A 29 -8.15 -19.77 -5.68
CA LYS A 29 -8.30 -21.17 -5.37
C LYS A 29 -7.15 -21.98 -5.94
N ASN A 30 -6.85 -23.11 -5.31
CA ASN A 30 -5.93 -24.10 -5.83
C ASN A 30 -6.62 -24.90 -6.96
N SER A 31 -6.75 -24.30 -8.12
CA SER A 31 -7.40 -24.85 -9.32
C SER A 31 -6.57 -24.51 -10.55
N PRO A 32 -6.71 -25.23 -11.65
CA PRO A 32 -6.02 -24.89 -12.91
C PRO A 32 -6.57 -23.61 -13.56
N GLY A 33 -6.88 -22.58 -12.80
CA GLY A 33 -7.37 -21.30 -13.26
C GLY A 33 -7.21 -20.22 -12.19
N ILE A 34 -7.23 -18.95 -12.62
CA ILE A 34 -7.15 -17.78 -11.76
C ILE A 34 -8.56 -17.49 -11.21
N GLU A 35 -9.04 -18.32 -10.30
CA GLU A 35 -10.34 -18.12 -9.66
C GLU A 35 -10.18 -17.37 -8.34
N PHE A 36 -10.94 -16.28 -8.20
CA PHE A 36 -11.02 -15.53 -6.95
C PHE A 36 -11.49 -16.40 -5.77
N ASN A 37 -10.81 -16.27 -4.66
CA ASN A 37 -11.21 -16.87 -3.39
C ASN A 37 -11.68 -15.83 -2.38
N ASP A 38 -10.78 -14.95 -1.95
CA ASP A 38 -11.11 -13.87 -1.03
C ASP A 38 -10.10 -12.69 -1.12
N PHE A 39 -10.51 -11.56 -0.56
CA PHE A 39 -9.61 -10.51 -0.13
C PHE A 39 -9.27 -10.69 1.34
N ARG A 40 -8.00 -10.57 1.70
CA ARG A 40 -7.49 -10.74 3.07
C ARG A 40 -6.75 -9.52 3.57
N ALA A 41 -6.97 -9.19 4.86
CA ALA A 41 -6.09 -8.32 5.61
C ALA A 41 -4.93 -9.15 6.15
N MET A 42 -3.71 -8.75 5.88
CA MET A 42 -2.51 -9.50 6.25
C MET A 42 -1.50 -8.59 6.97
N ASN A 43 -0.61 -9.20 7.73
CA ASN A 43 0.60 -8.56 8.22
C ASN A 43 1.82 -9.49 8.01
N SER A 44 3.01 -8.92 8.08
CA SER A 44 4.26 -9.64 7.83
C SER A 44 4.58 -10.70 8.89
N ASP A 45 3.94 -10.63 10.06
CA ASP A 45 4.18 -11.51 11.20
C ASP A 45 3.10 -12.60 11.31
N ALA A 46 1.89 -12.35 10.80
CA ALA A 46 0.74 -13.27 10.82
C ALA A 46 0.30 -13.62 9.38
N ILE A 47 0.78 -14.70 8.92
CA ILE A 47 0.89 -15.07 7.51
C ILE A 47 -0.45 -15.45 6.85
N SER A 48 -1.44 -15.96 7.59
CA SER A 48 -2.72 -16.39 7.01
C SER A 48 -3.72 -15.25 6.78
N GLY A 49 -3.59 -14.17 7.54
CA GLY A 49 -4.50 -13.03 7.50
C GLY A 49 -5.96 -13.36 7.81
N GLU A 50 -6.79 -12.32 7.80
CA GLU A 50 -8.23 -12.43 8.01
C GLU A 50 -8.97 -12.19 6.69
N SER A 51 -9.91 -13.06 6.33
CA SER A 51 -10.75 -12.88 5.14
C SER A 51 -11.70 -11.69 5.35
N ILE A 52 -11.63 -10.71 4.48
CA ILE A 52 -12.47 -9.51 4.51
C ILE A 52 -13.74 -9.72 3.67
N PHE A 53 -13.59 -10.35 2.52
CA PHE A 53 -14.63 -10.55 1.54
C PHE A 53 -14.26 -11.75 0.68
N SER A 54 -15.18 -12.66 0.46
CA SER A 54 -14.94 -13.91 -0.28
C SER A 54 -15.95 -14.11 -1.40
N VAL A 55 -15.72 -15.09 -2.23
CA VAL A 55 -16.63 -15.50 -3.31
C VAL A 55 -18.04 -15.85 -2.81
N SER A 56 -18.16 -16.29 -1.54
CA SER A 56 -19.45 -16.59 -0.90
C SER A 56 -20.11 -15.36 -0.25
N SER A 57 -19.42 -14.23 -0.18
CA SER A 57 -19.97 -13.00 0.42
C SER A 57 -21.08 -12.44 -0.46
N GLU A 58 -22.17 -12.04 0.16
CA GLU A 58 -23.21 -11.27 -0.52
C GLU A 58 -22.79 -9.79 -0.58
N ALA A 59 -22.91 -9.20 -1.76
CA ALA A 59 -22.62 -7.80 -1.96
C ALA A 59 -23.73 -7.13 -2.75
N LYS A 60 -24.07 -5.92 -2.31
CA LYS A 60 -24.88 -5.01 -3.09
C LYS A 60 -23.94 -4.26 -4.04
N VAL A 61 -24.17 -4.40 -5.33
CA VAL A 61 -23.40 -3.70 -6.37
C VAL A 61 -24.20 -2.50 -6.87
N THR A 62 -23.57 -1.33 -6.82
CA THR A 62 -24.17 -0.06 -7.32
C THR A 62 -23.36 0.43 -8.51
N SER A 63 -24.03 0.64 -9.64
CA SER A 63 -23.43 1.27 -10.81
C SER A 63 -23.18 2.75 -10.53
N GLN A 64 -21.94 3.20 -10.70
CA GLN A 64 -21.60 4.63 -10.56
C GLN A 64 -22.25 5.46 -11.67
N ALA A 65 -22.27 4.96 -12.90
CA ALA A 65 -22.83 5.68 -14.06
C ALA A 65 -24.35 5.85 -13.96
N ARG A 66 -25.06 4.82 -13.45
CA ARG A 66 -26.53 4.82 -13.35
C ARG A 66 -27.04 5.31 -12.00
N ASN A 67 -26.16 5.43 -11.02
CA ASN A 67 -26.48 5.74 -9.63
C ASN A 67 -27.61 4.83 -9.07
N SER A 68 -27.56 3.56 -9.41
CA SER A 68 -28.57 2.57 -9.03
C SER A 68 -27.97 1.22 -8.72
N VAL A 69 -28.64 0.49 -7.84
CA VAL A 69 -28.29 -0.91 -7.58
C VAL A 69 -28.51 -1.71 -8.85
N ILE A 70 -27.50 -2.44 -9.23
CA ILE A 70 -27.62 -3.39 -10.32
C ILE A 70 -27.72 -4.81 -9.72
N THR A 71 -28.62 -5.58 -10.27
CA THR A 71 -28.58 -7.02 -10.08
C THR A 71 -27.47 -7.53 -10.97
N GLU A 72 -26.23 -7.31 -10.56
CA GLU A 72 -25.14 -8.08 -11.13
C GLU A 72 -25.41 -9.51 -10.73
N ILE A 73 -25.82 -10.14 -11.68
CA ILE A 73 -26.16 -11.51 -11.74
C ILE A 73 -24.95 -12.26 -11.17
N LYS A 74 -25.17 -12.99 -10.09
CA LYS A 74 -24.24 -14.05 -9.67
C LYS A 74 -23.78 -14.92 -10.87
N ASN A 75 -24.52 -14.92 -11.96
CA ASN A 75 -24.19 -15.57 -13.23
C ASN A 75 -23.14 -14.83 -14.10
N ALA A 76 -22.93 -13.55 -13.94
CA ALA A 76 -21.76 -12.87 -14.52
C ALA A 76 -20.48 -13.27 -13.77
N TYR A 77 -20.60 -13.62 -12.49
CA TYR A 77 -19.53 -14.21 -11.70
C TYR A 77 -19.38 -15.72 -11.90
N SER A 78 -20.38 -16.41 -12.38
CA SER A 78 -20.30 -17.82 -12.75
C SER A 78 -19.71 -18.03 -14.16
N ASN A 79 -19.75 -17.02 -14.99
CA ASN A 79 -18.91 -16.95 -16.18
C ASN A 79 -17.53 -16.49 -15.72
N SER A 80 -16.51 -17.26 -15.98
CA SER A 80 -15.10 -17.14 -15.61
C SER A 80 -14.49 -15.73 -15.61
N GLN A 81 -15.15 -14.74 -16.19
CA GLN A 81 -14.65 -13.37 -16.37
C GLN A 81 -14.68 -12.52 -15.09
N ALA A 82 -15.71 -12.63 -14.27
CA ALA A 82 -15.83 -11.82 -13.05
C ALA A 82 -15.23 -12.51 -11.81
N THR A 83 -14.93 -13.79 -11.91
CA THR A 83 -14.23 -14.56 -10.87
C THR A 83 -12.71 -14.58 -11.07
N THR A 84 -12.23 -14.10 -12.22
CA THR A 84 -10.81 -14.09 -12.54
C THR A 84 -10.25 -12.71 -12.28
N LEU A 85 -9.76 -12.49 -11.06
CA LEU A 85 -9.21 -11.23 -10.60
C LEU A 85 -7.70 -11.32 -10.53
N ALA A 86 -7.00 -10.27 -10.94
CA ALA A 86 -5.54 -10.24 -10.90
C ALA A 86 -4.95 -8.85 -10.63
N ALA A 87 -5.76 -7.86 -10.29
CA ALA A 87 -5.28 -6.52 -10.00
C ALA A 87 -6.03 -5.94 -8.80
N LEU A 88 -5.29 -5.47 -7.80
CA LEU A 88 -5.79 -4.93 -6.55
C LEU A 88 -5.01 -3.69 -6.14
N ALA A 89 -5.71 -2.64 -5.69
CA ALA A 89 -5.11 -1.49 -5.03
C ALA A 89 -5.91 -1.09 -3.79
N PHE A 90 -5.28 -0.36 -2.89
CA PHE A 90 -5.93 0.16 -1.69
C PHE A 90 -6.10 1.68 -1.75
N ASP A 91 -7.34 2.14 -1.90
CA ASP A 91 -7.69 3.55 -1.77
C ASP A 91 -7.83 3.94 -0.30
N SER A 92 -6.77 4.52 0.26
CA SER A 92 -6.74 4.94 1.66
C SER A 92 -7.73 6.06 1.99
N SER A 93 -8.06 6.91 1.02
CA SER A 93 -8.98 8.04 1.21
C SER A 93 -10.42 7.59 1.51
N GLY A 94 -10.84 6.46 0.95
CA GLY A 94 -12.17 5.88 1.14
C GLY A 94 -12.16 4.60 1.96
N ASN A 95 -10.99 4.10 2.39
CA ASN A 95 -10.82 2.78 2.97
C ASN A 95 -11.41 1.67 2.09
N ASN A 96 -11.14 1.75 0.78
CA ASN A 96 -11.69 0.86 -0.22
C ASN A 96 -10.63 -0.06 -0.82
N LEU A 97 -11.03 -1.28 -1.18
CA LEU A 97 -10.27 -2.12 -2.08
C LEU A 97 -10.77 -1.87 -3.51
N VAL A 98 -9.85 -1.51 -4.40
CA VAL A 98 -10.15 -1.28 -5.83
C VAL A 98 -9.52 -2.41 -6.61
N TYR A 99 -10.31 -3.06 -7.45
CA TYR A 99 -9.87 -4.25 -8.17
C TYR A 99 -10.45 -4.32 -9.58
N MET A 100 -9.76 -5.05 -10.45
CA MET A 100 -10.18 -5.27 -11.84
C MET A 100 -10.19 -6.76 -12.18
N PRO A 101 -11.26 -7.25 -12.84
CA PRO A 101 -11.24 -8.55 -13.49
C PRO A 101 -10.28 -8.57 -14.68
N MET A 102 -9.63 -9.71 -14.91
CA MET A 102 -8.68 -9.86 -16.03
C MET A 102 -9.32 -9.67 -17.40
N PHE A 103 -10.58 -10.03 -17.56
CA PHE A 103 -11.27 -10.07 -18.86
C PHE A 103 -12.26 -8.93 -19.06
N SER A 104 -12.20 -7.90 -18.22
CA SER A 104 -13.15 -6.78 -18.27
C SER A 104 -12.44 -5.45 -18.03
N SER A 105 -12.94 -4.41 -18.70
CA SER A 105 -12.50 -3.03 -18.48
C SER A 105 -13.10 -2.41 -17.21
N ASN A 106 -14.08 -3.05 -16.59
CA ASN A 106 -14.77 -2.53 -15.43
C ASN A 106 -13.86 -2.53 -14.19
N ILE A 107 -14.04 -1.50 -13.38
CA ILE A 107 -13.37 -1.36 -12.09
C ILE A 107 -14.41 -1.55 -10.99
N TYR A 108 -14.05 -2.29 -9.97
CA TYR A 108 -14.88 -2.53 -8.81
C TYR A 108 -14.24 -1.93 -7.56
N VAL A 109 -15.05 -1.30 -6.74
CA VAL A 109 -14.62 -0.64 -5.51
C VAL A 109 -15.39 -1.22 -4.34
N LEU A 110 -14.73 -2.05 -3.54
CA LEU A 110 -15.29 -2.64 -2.33
C LEU A 110 -15.01 -1.74 -1.12
N ASN A 111 -16.07 -1.23 -0.51
CA ASN A 111 -15.95 -0.56 0.78
C ASN A 111 -15.74 -1.61 1.88
N GLN A 112 -14.61 -1.55 2.58
CA GLN A 112 -14.27 -2.57 3.58
C GLN A 112 -15.21 -2.58 4.79
N LYS A 113 -15.83 -1.44 5.11
CA LYS A 113 -16.73 -1.31 6.27
C LYS A 113 -18.13 -1.79 5.96
N THR A 114 -18.72 -1.31 4.85
CA THR A 114 -20.12 -1.61 4.49
C THR A 114 -20.28 -2.88 3.68
N LYS A 115 -19.18 -3.39 3.09
CA LYS A 115 -19.15 -4.51 2.14
C LYS A 115 -19.97 -4.24 0.85
N GLU A 116 -20.32 -3.00 0.60
CA GLU A 116 -20.94 -2.58 -0.66
C GLU A 116 -19.88 -2.43 -1.74
N ILE A 117 -20.25 -2.76 -2.97
CA ILE A 117 -19.39 -2.66 -4.14
C ILE A 117 -19.93 -1.57 -5.06
N THR A 118 -19.08 -0.65 -5.48
CA THR A 118 -19.37 0.30 -6.55
C THR A 118 -18.74 -0.25 -7.84
N LEU A 119 -19.55 -0.37 -8.88
CA LEU A 119 -19.08 -0.65 -10.23
C LEU A 119 -18.80 0.67 -10.95
N VAL A 120 -17.58 0.84 -11.40
CA VAL A 120 -17.14 1.96 -12.23
C VAL A 120 -17.02 1.45 -13.67
N GLU A 121 -18.06 1.65 -14.44
CA GLU A 121 -18.07 1.32 -15.87
C GLU A 121 -17.14 2.29 -16.60
N ASN A 122 -16.26 1.77 -17.41
CA ASN A 122 -15.39 2.59 -18.23
C ASN A 122 -15.00 1.88 -19.53
N THR A 123 -14.62 2.69 -20.51
CA THR A 123 -14.14 2.25 -21.83
C THR A 123 -12.69 2.64 -22.07
N VAL A 124 -12.06 3.26 -21.08
CA VAL A 124 -10.68 3.75 -21.19
C VAL A 124 -9.71 2.59 -21.11
N ALA A 125 -9.93 1.66 -20.18
CA ALA A 125 -9.16 0.43 -20.13
C ALA A 125 -9.53 -0.45 -21.34
N ARG A 126 -8.56 -0.75 -22.20
CA ARG A 126 -8.76 -1.50 -23.44
C ARG A 126 -8.46 -2.98 -23.24
N VAL A 127 -9.28 -3.64 -22.43
CA VAL A 127 -9.14 -5.06 -22.14
C VAL A 127 -9.88 -5.89 -23.20
N THR A 128 -9.17 -6.82 -23.82
CA THR A 128 -9.73 -7.80 -24.77
C THR A 128 -9.58 -9.20 -24.17
N SER A 129 -10.69 -9.91 -23.98
CA SER A 129 -10.71 -11.17 -23.24
C SER A 129 -9.84 -12.29 -23.80
N CYS A 130 -9.62 -12.29 -25.11
CA CYS A 130 -8.77 -13.27 -25.81
C CYS A 130 -7.30 -12.82 -25.96
N ASP A 131 -6.95 -11.59 -25.57
CA ASP A 131 -5.59 -11.07 -25.64
C ASP A 131 -5.01 -10.85 -24.25
N ILE A 132 -4.23 -11.81 -23.79
CA ILE A 132 -3.57 -11.80 -22.48
C ILE A 132 -2.67 -10.58 -22.31
N ASN A 133 -2.13 -9.99 -23.38
CA ASN A 133 -1.28 -8.79 -23.29
C ASN A 133 -2.06 -7.56 -22.83
N SER A 134 -3.36 -7.51 -23.17
CA SER A 134 -4.25 -6.40 -22.80
C SER A 134 -4.75 -6.46 -21.35
N HIS A 135 -4.62 -7.61 -20.69
CA HIS A 135 -5.15 -7.79 -19.34
C HIS A 135 -4.39 -6.92 -18.32
N ILE A 136 -5.14 -6.20 -17.49
CA ILE A 136 -4.58 -5.45 -16.37
C ILE A 136 -4.37 -6.40 -15.21
N THR A 137 -3.11 -6.56 -14.82
CA THR A 137 -2.67 -7.47 -13.75
C THR A 137 -1.78 -6.78 -12.72
N ARG A 138 -1.51 -5.50 -12.88
CA ARG A 138 -0.65 -4.70 -12.01
C ARG A 138 -1.39 -3.45 -11.61
N MET A 139 -1.60 -3.27 -10.32
CA MET A 139 -2.30 -2.08 -9.82
C MET A 139 -1.71 -1.65 -8.48
N ALA A 140 -1.47 -0.36 -8.32
CA ALA A 140 -1.03 0.20 -7.05
C ALA A 140 -1.54 1.62 -6.86
N THR A 141 -1.66 2.04 -5.60
CA THR A 141 -1.91 3.43 -5.27
C THR A 141 -0.61 4.21 -5.30
N GLY A 142 -0.60 5.31 -6.04
CA GLY A 142 0.52 6.24 -6.10
C GLY A 142 0.61 7.14 -4.87
N TYR A 143 1.76 7.76 -4.69
CA TYR A 143 2.01 8.69 -3.58
C TYR A 143 1.09 9.92 -3.62
N ASP A 144 0.61 10.27 -4.80
CA ASP A 144 -0.38 11.33 -5.03
C ASP A 144 -1.82 10.95 -4.66
N GLY A 145 -2.04 9.71 -4.23
CA GLY A 145 -3.34 9.18 -3.83
C GLY A 145 -4.21 8.68 -4.99
N ASN A 146 -3.77 8.80 -6.25
CA ASN A 146 -4.43 8.16 -7.38
C ASN A 146 -4.00 6.70 -7.50
N ILE A 147 -4.85 5.89 -8.09
CA ILE A 147 -4.53 4.50 -8.40
C ILE A 147 -4.02 4.43 -9.82
N TYR A 148 -3.04 3.58 -10.05
CA TYR A 148 -2.42 3.36 -11.34
C TYR A 148 -2.49 1.89 -11.70
N ALA A 149 -2.70 1.59 -12.99
CA ALA A 149 -2.76 0.22 -13.47
C ALA A 149 -2.08 0.06 -14.83
N ILE A 150 -1.36 -1.04 -15.00
CA ILE A 150 -0.60 -1.36 -16.20
C ILE A 150 -1.04 -2.73 -16.71
N ASN A 151 -1.28 -2.84 -18.03
CA ASN A 151 -1.53 -4.14 -18.64
C ASN A 151 -0.25 -4.98 -18.77
N ASN A 152 -0.42 -6.26 -19.07
CA ASN A 152 0.69 -7.22 -19.12
C ASN A 152 1.81 -6.82 -20.08
N ALA A 153 1.49 -6.23 -21.22
CA ALA A 153 2.47 -5.84 -22.22
C ALA A 153 3.02 -4.41 -22.04
N GLY A 154 2.55 -3.65 -21.05
CA GLY A 154 2.95 -2.25 -20.88
C GLY A 154 2.41 -1.30 -21.97
N THR A 155 1.52 -1.79 -22.84
CA THR A 155 0.94 -1.02 -23.94
C THR A 155 -0.19 -0.09 -23.50
N GLN A 156 -0.61 -0.19 -22.25
CA GLN A 156 -1.53 0.75 -21.63
C GLN A 156 -1.18 0.96 -20.16
N PHE A 157 -1.09 2.24 -19.80
CA PHE A 157 -0.95 2.73 -18.44
C PHE A 157 -2.11 3.66 -18.15
N ILE A 158 -2.94 3.33 -17.16
CA ILE A 158 -4.12 4.12 -16.76
C ILE A 158 -3.94 4.67 -15.36
N GLN A 159 -4.58 5.81 -15.12
CA GLN A 159 -4.75 6.42 -13.81
C GLN A 159 -6.23 6.41 -13.44
N ILE A 160 -6.53 5.97 -12.22
CA ILE A 160 -7.87 5.99 -11.63
C ILE A 160 -7.83 7.02 -10.50
N GLY A 161 -8.43 8.17 -10.75
CA GLY A 161 -8.51 9.28 -9.80
C GLY A 161 -9.92 9.49 -9.29
N LYS A 162 -10.13 10.55 -8.50
CA LYS A 162 -11.45 10.97 -8.03
C LYS A 162 -11.74 12.41 -8.42
N LYS A 163 -12.95 12.65 -8.90
CA LYS A 163 -13.51 13.99 -9.11
C LYS A 163 -14.95 14.01 -8.58
N ASN A 164 -15.25 14.97 -7.72
CA ASN A 164 -16.59 15.06 -7.08
C ASN A 164 -17.01 13.74 -6.40
N ASN A 165 -16.10 13.09 -5.74
CA ASN A 165 -16.28 11.79 -5.07
C ASN A 165 -16.64 10.60 -5.99
N GLN A 166 -16.49 10.77 -7.32
CA GLN A 166 -16.65 9.71 -8.31
C GLN A 166 -15.29 9.32 -8.87
N TYR A 167 -15.12 8.03 -9.13
CA TYR A 167 -13.91 7.53 -9.78
C TYR A 167 -13.94 7.89 -11.27
N ILE A 168 -12.80 8.38 -11.75
CA ILE A 168 -12.58 8.71 -13.17
C ILE A 168 -11.33 7.97 -13.63
N VAL A 169 -11.31 7.56 -14.89
CA VAL A 169 -10.22 6.83 -15.51
C VAL A 169 -9.60 7.65 -16.62
N ASN A 170 -8.29 7.80 -16.61
CA ASN A 170 -7.50 8.48 -17.61
C ASN A 170 -6.50 7.51 -18.24
N ASP A 171 -6.36 7.52 -19.57
CA ASP A 171 -5.29 6.82 -20.28
C ASP A 171 -4.04 7.71 -20.28
N LEU A 172 -2.96 7.25 -19.68
CA LEU A 172 -1.68 7.97 -19.66
C LEU A 172 -0.84 7.64 -20.91
N GLY A 173 -1.13 6.53 -21.60
CA GLY A 173 -0.44 6.11 -22.80
C GLY A 173 0.33 4.81 -22.67
N ILE A 174 1.34 4.66 -23.51
CA ILE A 174 2.18 3.47 -23.65
C ILE A 174 3.47 3.68 -22.88
N ILE A 175 3.89 2.67 -22.10
CA ILE A 175 5.19 2.66 -21.45
C ILE A 175 6.24 2.19 -22.48
N LYS A 176 7.32 2.96 -22.61
CA LYS A 176 8.44 2.66 -23.50
C LYS A 176 9.60 2.06 -22.71
N ASP A 177 10.35 1.21 -23.34
CA ASP A 177 11.63 0.76 -22.78
C ASP A 177 12.65 1.89 -22.73
N ASP A 178 13.37 2.01 -21.61
CA ASP A 178 14.56 2.82 -21.52
C ASP A 178 15.67 2.27 -22.44
N VAL A 179 16.41 3.14 -23.10
CA VAL A 179 17.48 2.74 -24.04
C VAL A 179 18.57 1.90 -23.38
N SER A 180 18.73 2.01 -22.07
CA SER A 180 19.72 1.26 -21.27
C SER A 180 19.28 -0.18 -20.96
N ASN A 181 18.04 -0.59 -21.23
CA ASN A 181 17.52 -1.91 -20.85
C ASN A 181 18.20 -3.07 -21.59
N GLY A 182 18.75 -2.81 -22.77
CA GLY A 182 19.39 -3.85 -23.60
C GLY A 182 18.41 -4.96 -23.96
N LYS A 183 18.71 -6.19 -23.55
CA LYS A 183 17.85 -7.36 -23.78
C LYS A 183 16.69 -7.49 -22.77
N ASN A 184 16.66 -6.69 -21.72
CA ASN A 184 15.65 -6.79 -20.67
C ASN A 184 14.51 -5.82 -20.98
N SER A 185 13.73 -6.09 -22.00
CA SER A 185 12.58 -5.26 -22.39
C SER A 185 11.42 -5.41 -21.42
N PHE A 186 10.81 -4.30 -21.04
CA PHE A 186 9.59 -4.26 -20.24
C PHE A 186 8.39 -4.78 -21.01
N THR A 187 8.37 -4.55 -22.33
CA THR A 187 7.25 -4.95 -23.19
C THR A 187 7.38 -6.38 -23.73
N ALA A 188 8.52 -7.04 -23.51
CA ALA A 188 8.73 -8.43 -23.95
C ALA A 188 8.14 -9.42 -22.94
N MET A 189 7.50 -10.48 -23.47
CA MET A 189 6.85 -11.51 -22.67
C MET A 189 7.82 -12.24 -21.73
N GLU A 190 9.04 -12.49 -22.16
CA GLU A 190 10.03 -13.24 -21.37
C GLU A 190 10.57 -12.45 -20.17
N THR A 191 10.56 -11.13 -20.25
CA THR A 191 11.26 -10.28 -19.26
C THR A 191 10.36 -9.36 -18.48
N GLY A 192 9.31 -8.80 -19.10
CA GLY A 192 8.47 -7.76 -18.51
C GLY A 192 7.03 -8.17 -18.20
N PHE A 193 6.61 -9.37 -18.58
CA PHE A 193 5.22 -9.80 -18.53
C PHE A 193 4.74 -10.13 -17.12
N GLY A 194 3.47 -9.80 -16.83
CA GLY A 194 2.78 -10.16 -15.59
C GLY A 194 3.41 -9.53 -14.35
N GLY A 195 3.08 -10.09 -13.20
CA GLY A 195 3.57 -9.62 -11.93
C GLY A 195 2.72 -8.52 -11.31
N ASP A 196 3.34 -7.72 -10.47
CA ASP A 196 2.68 -6.67 -9.69
C ASP A 196 3.55 -5.42 -9.59
N MET A 197 3.04 -4.35 -8.96
CA MET A 197 3.78 -3.11 -8.80
C MET A 197 3.52 -2.42 -7.47
N ILE A 198 4.48 -1.63 -7.04
CA ILE A 198 4.37 -0.71 -5.89
C ILE A 198 4.79 0.69 -6.28
N ALA A 199 4.27 1.70 -5.59
CA ALA A 199 4.73 3.08 -5.76
C ALA A 199 5.86 3.43 -4.79
N ASP A 200 6.75 4.35 -5.21
CA ASP A 200 7.68 5.03 -4.33
C ASP A 200 7.15 6.42 -3.90
N ALA A 201 7.85 7.05 -2.97
CA ALA A 201 7.48 8.37 -2.45
C ALA A 201 7.64 9.52 -3.47
N ASP A 202 8.23 9.26 -4.63
CA ASP A 202 8.36 10.20 -5.74
C ASP A 202 7.30 9.97 -6.84
N ASN A 203 6.33 9.07 -6.57
CA ASN A 203 5.26 8.65 -7.49
C ASN A 203 5.77 7.97 -8.76
N ASN A 204 6.92 7.27 -8.68
CA ASN A 204 7.30 6.27 -9.66
C ASN A 204 6.83 4.88 -9.22
N PHE A 205 6.80 3.93 -10.13
CA PHE A 205 6.40 2.57 -9.84
C PHE A 205 7.54 1.59 -10.04
N TYR A 206 7.76 0.72 -9.07
CA TYR A 206 8.58 -0.47 -9.25
C TYR A 206 7.67 -1.61 -9.68
N VAL A 207 7.86 -2.10 -10.89
CA VAL A 207 7.15 -3.24 -11.45
C VAL A 207 8.00 -4.47 -11.29
N PHE A 208 7.45 -5.47 -10.61
CA PHE A 208 8.06 -6.79 -10.40
C PHE A 208 7.42 -7.75 -11.38
N ALA A 209 8.06 -7.99 -12.51
CA ALA A 209 7.56 -8.95 -13.50
C ALA A 209 7.47 -10.37 -12.92
N ALA A 210 6.59 -11.19 -13.47
CA ALA A 210 6.42 -12.58 -13.02
C ALA A 210 7.72 -13.41 -13.06
N SER A 211 8.63 -13.05 -13.96
CA SER A 211 9.98 -13.63 -14.11
C SER A 211 10.97 -13.23 -13.00
N GLY A 212 10.60 -12.30 -12.12
CA GLY A 212 11.45 -11.70 -11.09
C GLY A 212 12.33 -10.54 -11.60
N ASN A 213 12.16 -10.09 -12.83
CA ASN A 213 12.78 -8.85 -13.29
C ASN A 213 12.08 -7.64 -12.66
N VAL A 214 12.86 -6.60 -12.36
CA VAL A 214 12.37 -5.38 -11.74
C VAL A 214 12.61 -4.20 -12.67
N PHE A 215 11.56 -3.42 -12.89
CA PHE A 215 11.63 -2.19 -13.68
C PHE A 215 11.14 -1.02 -12.84
N LYS A 216 11.77 0.15 -13.02
CA LYS A 216 11.26 1.41 -12.48
C LYS A 216 10.56 2.17 -13.61
N VAL A 217 9.28 2.45 -13.41
CA VAL A 217 8.41 3.15 -14.36
C VAL A 217 8.18 4.58 -13.89
N SER A 218 8.50 5.54 -14.74
CA SER A 218 8.22 6.96 -14.50
C SER A 218 6.82 7.31 -15.00
N THR A 219 6.00 7.90 -14.14
CA THR A 219 4.68 8.44 -14.53
C THR A 219 4.75 9.67 -15.41
N LYS A 220 5.87 10.40 -15.38
CA LYS A 220 6.08 11.62 -16.15
C LYS A 220 6.61 11.35 -17.56
N GLU A 221 7.56 10.41 -17.66
CA GLU A 221 8.27 10.14 -18.90
C GLU A 221 7.67 8.95 -19.65
N LEU A 222 6.81 8.17 -18.98
CA LEU A 222 6.22 6.93 -19.48
C LEU A 222 7.29 5.96 -20.02
N ASN A 223 8.38 5.85 -19.29
CA ASN A 223 9.44 4.91 -19.59
C ASN A 223 9.66 3.92 -18.45
N ALA A 224 10.08 2.72 -18.80
CA ALA A 224 10.45 1.64 -17.87
C ALA A 224 11.96 1.40 -17.97
N LYS A 225 12.67 1.65 -16.88
CA LYS A 225 14.11 1.36 -16.76
C LYS A 225 14.31 0.05 -16.01
N PHE A 226 15.06 -0.86 -16.60
CA PHE A 226 15.47 -2.10 -15.94
C PHE A 226 16.37 -1.80 -14.73
N VAL A 227 16.00 -2.31 -13.57
CA VAL A 227 16.73 -2.16 -12.32
C VAL A 227 17.61 -3.37 -12.05
N GLY A 228 17.09 -4.57 -12.33
CA GLY A 228 17.79 -5.83 -12.12
C GLY A 228 16.82 -7.01 -12.00
N LYS A 229 17.35 -8.15 -11.56
CA LYS A 229 16.56 -9.37 -11.31
C LYS A 229 16.64 -9.74 -9.83
N ILE A 230 15.52 -10.14 -9.24
CA ILE A 230 15.46 -10.60 -7.86
C ILE A 230 16.26 -11.90 -7.71
N THR A 231 17.11 -11.94 -6.69
CA THR A 231 17.84 -13.11 -6.25
C THR A 231 17.24 -13.66 -4.95
N GLY A 232 17.54 -14.91 -4.60
CA GLY A 232 17.06 -15.53 -3.37
C GLY A 232 15.62 -16.09 -3.42
N LEU A 233 14.92 -15.93 -4.54
CA LEU A 233 13.66 -16.64 -4.77
C LEU A 233 13.92 -18.07 -5.24
N PRO A 234 13.05 -19.04 -4.88
CA PRO A 234 13.14 -20.41 -5.39
C PRO A 234 13.04 -20.46 -6.91
N GLU A 235 13.58 -21.53 -7.48
CA GLU A 235 13.35 -21.84 -8.89
C GLU A 235 11.85 -21.92 -9.18
N ASN A 236 11.43 -21.37 -10.30
CA ASN A 236 10.02 -21.30 -10.71
C ASN A 236 9.08 -20.46 -9.81
N TYR A 237 9.62 -19.63 -8.91
CA TYR A 237 8.80 -18.65 -8.21
C TYR A 237 8.28 -17.60 -9.21
N SER A 238 6.98 -17.43 -9.25
CA SER A 238 6.34 -16.36 -10.03
C SER A 238 5.97 -15.24 -9.08
N VAL A 239 6.50 -14.04 -9.30
CA VAL A 239 6.06 -12.87 -8.55
C VAL A 239 4.71 -12.44 -9.09
N ASN A 240 3.67 -12.50 -8.28
CA ASN A 240 2.31 -12.14 -8.65
C ASN A 240 1.74 -11.04 -7.77
N GLY A 241 2.21 -10.91 -6.53
CA GLY A 241 1.85 -9.84 -5.62
C GLY A 241 3.08 -9.13 -5.07
N ALA A 242 2.99 -7.82 -4.89
CA ALA A 242 4.00 -6.99 -4.25
C ALA A 242 3.34 -5.89 -3.42
N ALA A 243 3.80 -5.70 -2.19
CA ALA A 243 3.31 -4.62 -1.33
C ALA A 243 4.43 -4.09 -0.43
N VAL A 244 4.28 -2.87 0.02
CA VAL A 244 5.14 -2.30 1.08
C VAL A 244 4.44 -2.50 2.42
N ASN A 245 5.13 -3.07 3.40
CA ASN A 245 4.57 -3.25 4.74
C ASN A 245 4.73 -1.99 5.61
N SER A 246 4.19 -2.02 6.83
CA SER A 246 4.26 -0.90 7.78
C SER A 246 5.68 -0.54 8.23
N LYS A 247 6.64 -1.44 8.00
CA LYS A 247 8.06 -1.23 8.30
C LYS A 247 8.83 -0.63 7.11
N GLY A 248 8.16 -0.43 5.96
CA GLY A 248 8.77 0.06 4.72
C GLY A 248 9.50 -1.03 3.90
N ASN A 249 9.38 -2.30 4.30
CA ASN A 249 9.95 -3.42 3.57
C ASN A 249 9.00 -3.88 2.48
N ILE A 250 9.54 -4.37 1.38
CA ILE A 250 8.73 -4.91 0.29
C ILE A 250 8.46 -6.39 0.55
N VAL A 251 7.23 -6.80 0.43
CA VAL A 251 6.82 -8.20 0.48
C VAL A 251 6.38 -8.63 -0.90
N VAL A 252 6.87 -9.77 -1.37
CA VAL A 252 6.45 -10.39 -2.64
C VAL A 252 5.79 -11.73 -2.39
N ALA A 253 4.81 -12.05 -3.23
CA ALA A 253 3.96 -13.22 -3.14
C ALA A 253 3.81 -13.94 -4.48
N SER A 254 3.36 -15.18 -4.44
CA SER A 254 3.18 -16.02 -5.63
C SER A 254 1.77 -16.60 -5.72
N ALA A 255 1.23 -16.63 -6.93
CA ALA A 255 -0.01 -17.34 -7.25
C ALA A 255 0.15 -18.87 -7.21
N LYS A 256 1.36 -19.38 -7.06
CA LYS A 256 1.64 -20.83 -6.99
C LYS A 256 1.53 -21.43 -5.59
N GLY A 257 1.05 -20.67 -4.59
CA GLY A 257 0.94 -21.15 -3.22
C GLY A 257 2.31 -21.33 -2.56
N ALA A 258 3.24 -20.43 -2.82
CA ALA A 258 4.57 -20.43 -2.24
C ALA A 258 4.67 -19.46 -1.05
N ALA A 259 5.74 -19.57 -0.26
CA ALA A 259 6.02 -18.66 0.84
C ALA A 259 6.10 -17.20 0.40
N LEU A 260 5.84 -16.28 1.33
CA LEU A 260 6.13 -14.86 1.16
C LEU A 260 7.63 -14.59 1.32
N TYR A 261 8.12 -13.61 0.60
CA TYR A 261 9.50 -13.16 0.70
C TYR A 261 9.56 -11.67 0.97
N GLU A 262 10.44 -11.26 1.87
CA GLU A 262 10.82 -9.87 2.05
C GLU A 262 11.95 -9.54 1.08
N LEU A 263 11.78 -8.47 0.31
CA LEU A 263 12.71 -8.03 -0.71
C LEU A 263 13.44 -6.76 -0.27
N ASN A 264 14.76 -6.79 -0.29
CA ASN A 264 15.58 -5.58 -0.23
C ASN A 264 15.65 -4.96 -1.63
N LEU A 265 15.08 -3.76 -1.80
CA LEU A 265 14.98 -3.10 -3.10
C LEU A 265 16.35 -2.66 -3.67
N ASP A 266 17.28 -2.25 -2.81
CA ASP A 266 18.60 -1.75 -3.24
C ASP A 266 19.50 -2.88 -3.75
N LYS A 267 19.39 -4.08 -3.14
CA LYS A 267 20.19 -5.24 -3.50
C LYS A 267 19.47 -6.22 -4.40
N LEU A 268 18.16 -6.11 -4.53
CA LEU A 268 17.25 -7.08 -5.16
C LEU A 268 17.43 -8.51 -4.59
N GLU A 269 17.67 -8.60 -3.29
CA GLU A 269 17.77 -9.87 -2.56
C GLU A 269 16.46 -10.14 -1.82
N ALA A 270 15.88 -11.30 -2.06
CA ALA A 270 14.70 -11.80 -1.36
C ALA A 270 15.09 -12.78 -0.27
N LYS A 271 14.43 -12.65 0.89
CA LYS A 271 14.55 -13.53 2.03
C LYS A 271 13.18 -14.05 2.43
N GLN A 272 13.05 -15.37 2.59
CA GLN A 272 11.79 -15.96 3.00
C GLN A 272 11.33 -15.44 4.37
N LEU A 273 10.09 -15.05 4.45
CA LEU A 273 9.43 -14.72 5.71
C LEU A 273 9.09 -16.00 6.49
N PRO A 274 9.08 -15.92 7.85
CA PRO A 274 8.71 -17.07 8.67
C PRO A 274 7.28 -17.55 8.38
N GLY A 275 7.06 -18.84 8.53
CA GLY A 275 5.75 -19.48 8.44
C GLY A 275 5.54 -20.28 7.16
N GLU A 276 4.59 -21.21 7.21
CA GLU A 276 4.15 -21.96 6.05
C GLU A 276 3.01 -21.23 5.37
N GLN A 277 3.16 -20.99 4.08
CA GLN A 277 2.15 -20.35 3.24
C GLN A 277 1.68 -21.31 2.17
N ASN A 278 0.38 -21.51 2.14
CA ASN A 278 -0.28 -22.26 1.07
C ASN A 278 -1.34 -21.38 0.34
N LEU A 279 -1.23 -20.05 0.50
CA LEU A 279 -2.15 -19.14 -0.16
C LEU A 279 -1.68 -18.86 -1.59
N HIS A 280 -2.57 -19.04 -2.54
CA HIS A 280 -2.38 -18.61 -3.92
C HIS A 280 -2.68 -17.13 -3.99
N ILE A 281 -1.63 -16.29 -3.96
CA ILE A 281 -1.76 -14.83 -3.92
C ILE A 281 -1.53 -14.28 -5.32
N TYR A 282 -2.56 -13.65 -5.87
CA TYR A 282 -2.57 -13.12 -7.24
C TYR A 282 -2.20 -11.65 -7.30
N ASP A 283 -2.37 -10.91 -6.18
CA ASP A 283 -2.00 -9.52 -6.07
C ASP A 283 -1.89 -9.11 -4.59
N LEU A 284 -1.11 -8.06 -4.29
CA LEU A 284 -1.01 -7.44 -2.99
C LEU A 284 -1.23 -5.94 -3.10
N ALA A 285 -1.85 -5.34 -2.09
CA ALA A 285 -2.05 -3.90 -2.03
C ALA A 285 -1.76 -3.35 -0.64
N SER A 286 -1.18 -2.16 -0.55
CA SER A 286 -0.95 -1.49 0.72
C SER A 286 -1.14 0.03 0.64
N LYS A 287 -1.09 0.68 1.79
CA LYS A 287 -1.10 2.15 1.93
C LYS A 287 0.30 2.74 2.08
N TYR A 288 1.32 1.90 2.08
CA TYR A 288 2.71 2.30 2.30
C TYR A 288 3.45 2.37 0.97
N PHE A 289 4.52 3.15 0.93
CA PHE A 289 5.28 3.44 -0.28
C PHE A 289 6.74 3.05 -0.10
N ALA A 290 7.36 2.59 -1.18
CA ALA A 290 8.78 2.32 -1.17
C ALA A 290 9.57 3.62 -1.01
N ASN A 291 10.71 3.55 -0.31
CA ASN A 291 11.58 4.70 -0.04
C ASN A 291 10.87 5.88 0.65
N ASP A 292 9.71 5.64 1.28
CA ASP A 292 9.06 6.65 2.09
C ASP A 292 9.87 6.87 3.37
N ARG A 293 10.56 7.99 3.43
CA ARG A 293 11.37 8.38 4.59
C ARG A 293 10.56 8.52 5.88
N ALA A 294 9.26 8.73 5.77
CA ALA A 294 8.37 8.76 6.94
C ALA A 294 8.21 7.37 7.54
N VAL A 295 8.08 6.32 6.72
CA VAL A 295 7.95 4.94 7.17
C VAL A 295 9.28 4.41 7.69
N THR A 296 10.39 4.62 6.98
CA THR A 296 11.73 4.18 7.42
C THR A 296 12.18 4.83 8.73
N LYS A 297 11.65 6.00 9.08
CA LYS A 297 11.94 6.65 10.38
C LYS A 297 11.10 6.13 11.53
N ASN A 298 9.89 5.63 11.28
CA ASN A 298 9.04 5.04 12.33
C ASN A 298 9.55 3.69 12.86
N ILE A 299 10.52 3.05 12.21
CA ILE A 299 11.15 1.81 12.70
C ILE A 299 12.06 2.08 13.91
N PHE A 300 12.52 3.32 14.13
CA PHE A 300 13.53 3.62 15.15
C PHE A 300 13.08 4.50 16.32
N ALA A 301 11.91 5.11 16.28
CA ALA A 301 11.43 5.85 17.43
C ALA A 301 9.89 5.90 17.41
N ASN A 302 9.27 5.50 18.51
CA ASN A 302 7.88 5.84 18.81
C ASN A 302 7.78 7.37 19.08
N ILE A 303 8.26 8.17 18.13
CA ILE A 303 8.26 9.63 18.16
C ILE A 303 7.40 10.10 17.00
N ASP A 304 6.42 10.93 17.31
CA ASP A 304 5.55 11.50 16.29
C ASP A 304 5.21 12.97 16.59
N ILE A 305 4.75 13.66 15.54
CA ILE A 305 4.25 15.04 15.59
C ILE A 305 2.89 15.04 14.90
N TYR A 306 1.89 15.59 15.58
CA TYR A 306 0.56 15.75 15.04
C TYR A 306 -0.15 17.00 15.58
N PRO A 307 -1.09 17.59 14.86
CA PRO A 307 -1.45 17.28 13.46
C PRO A 307 -0.36 17.75 12.49
N THR A 308 -0.34 17.19 11.26
CA THR A 308 0.55 17.67 10.19
C THR A 308 -0.07 18.79 9.36
N LYS A 309 -1.41 18.89 9.34
CA LYS A 309 -2.14 20.06 8.92
C LYS A 309 -2.55 20.81 10.19
N VAL A 310 -2.00 22.00 10.38
CA VAL A 310 -2.11 22.76 11.62
C VAL A 310 -3.07 23.92 11.42
N ASP A 311 -4.28 23.76 11.91
CA ASP A 311 -5.33 24.79 11.87
C ASP A 311 -5.37 25.60 13.19
N ASP A 312 -4.99 25.00 14.34
CA ASP A 312 -5.10 25.56 15.69
C ASP A 312 -3.78 26.16 16.23
N GLN A 313 -2.83 26.44 15.35
CA GLN A 313 -1.51 27.00 15.72
C GLN A 313 -0.75 26.20 16.79
N ASN A 314 -0.97 24.92 16.89
CA ASN A 314 -0.20 24.05 17.78
C ASN A 314 0.05 22.69 17.16
N ILE A 315 1.15 22.05 17.57
CA ILE A 315 1.48 20.67 17.27
C ILE A 315 1.76 19.94 18.58
N THR A 316 1.47 18.65 18.63
CA THR A 316 1.85 17.79 19.75
C THR A 316 3.07 16.98 19.34
N VAL A 317 4.10 17.01 20.17
CA VAL A 317 5.25 16.11 20.10
C VAL A 317 4.97 14.93 21.03
N ASN A 318 4.96 13.74 20.48
CA ASN A 318 4.78 12.50 21.23
C ASN A 318 6.06 11.65 21.12
N VAL A 319 6.58 11.21 22.26
CA VAL A 319 7.68 10.25 22.37
C VAL A 319 7.21 9.10 23.24
N ASN A 320 7.36 7.89 22.76
CA ASN A 320 7.13 6.65 23.49
C ASN A 320 8.25 5.66 23.15
N ASP A 321 9.47 6.02 23.52
CA ASP A 321 10.67 5.24 23.22
C ASP A 321 11.63 5.26 24.40
N LYS A 322 11.83 4.11 25.04
CA LYS A 322 12.71 3.95 26.20
C LYS A 322 14.18 4.20 25.91
N SER A 323 14.57 4.21 24.63
CA SER A 323 15.95 4.53 24.24
C SER A 323 16.22 6.04 24.25
N VAL A 324 15.19 6.88 24.15
CA VAL A 324 15.29 8.33 24.17
C VAL A 324 15.26 8.82 25.63
N LYS A 325 16.34 9.42 26.06
CA LYS A 325 16.52 9.91 27.43
C LYS A 325 17.00 11.35 27.44
N GLY A 326 16.60 12.09 28.47
CA GLY A 326 17.03 13.47 28.67
C GLY A 326 16.27 14.46 27.78
N ASN A 327 16.97 15.48 27.31
CA ASN A 327 16.35 16.54 26.53
C ASN A 327 16.42 16.27 25.03
N ILE A 328 15.36 16.65 24.34
CA ILE A 328 15.31 16.69 22.87
C ILE A 328 15.10 18.13 22.41
N LYS A 329 15.66 18.45 21.26
CA LYS A 329 15.46 19.75 20.59
C LYS A 329 14.47 19.59 19.47
N VAL A 330 13.47 20.46 19.42
CA VAL A 330 12.49 20.56 18.35
C VAL A 330 12.77 21.85 17.59
N ASN A 331 13.29 21.74 16.37
CA ASN A 331 13.58 22.84 15.49
C ASN A 331 12.57 22.88 14.34
N ILE A 332 12.08 24.08 14.02
CA ILE A 332 11.15 24.28 12.90
C ILE A 332 11.87 25.17 11.87
N PHE A 333 11.89 24.71 10.65
CA PHE A 333 12.52 25.38 9.50
C PHE A 333 11.46 25.76 8.48
N ASP A 334 11.61 26.91 7.85
CA ASP A 334 10.87 27.27 6.66
C ASP A 334 11.39 26.53 5.41
N ILE A 335 10.75 26.74 4.27
CA ILE A 335 11.12 26.08 3.00
C ILE A 335 12.50 26.49 2.47
N SER A 336 13.07 27.58 2.98
CA SER A 336 14.44 28.01 2.63
C SER A 336 15.50 27.34 3.51
N GLY A 337 15.09 26.56 4.53
CA GLY A 337 15.97 25.92 5.52
C GLY A 337 16.36 26.86 6.67
N LYS A 338 15.77 28.05 6.77
CA LYS A 338 15.99 28.95 7.89
C LYS A 338 15.23 28.46 9.11
N SER A 339 15.90 28.36 10.27
CA SER A 339 15.25 28.05 11.55
C SER A 339 14.35 29.22 11.98
N VAL A 340 13.07 28.95 12.14
CA VAL A 340 12.06 29.94 12.53
C VAL A 340 11.58 29.74 13.98
N MET A 341 11.84 28.58 14.55
CA MET A 341 11.49 28.25 15.93
C MET A 341 12.37 27.13 16.46
N SER A 342 12.71 27.19 17.76
CA SER A 342 13.40 26.10 18.47
C SER A 342 12.84 25.98 19.88
N SER A 343 12.66 24.74 20.34
CA SER A 343 12.19 24.41 21.68
C SER A 343 12.95 23.21 22.23
N THR A 344 13.21 23.18 23.54
CA THR A 344 13.80 22.03 24.22
C THR A 344 12.74 21.39 25.09
N LEU A 345 12.55 20.09 24.98
CA LEU A 345 11.58 19.29 25.71
C LEU A 345 12.30 18.20 26.51
N SER A 346 11.83 17.87 27.68
CA SER A 346 12.42 16.83 28.52
C SER A 346 11.62 15.54 28.44
N VAL A 347 12.28 14.48 28.03
CA VAL A 347 11.72 13.12 27.95
C VAL A 347 11.95 12.41 29.29
N LYS A 348 10.88 11.95 29.94
CA LYS A 348 10.94 11.18 31.18
C LYS A 348 10.66 9.71 30.90
N ASP A 349 11.60 8.85 31.23
CA ASP A 349 11.48 7.39 31.08
C ASP A 349 11.04 6.95 29.67
N GLY A 350 11.51 7.68 28.64
CA GLY A 350 11.15 7.39 27.25
C GLY A 350 9.76 7.91 26.86
N ASN A 351 9.09 8.69 27.71
CA ASN A 351 7.75 9.21 27.46
C ASN A 351 7.71 10.74 27.44
N LEU A 352 7.04 11.29 26.45
CA LEU A 352 6.71 12.69 26.31
C LEU A 352 5.44 12.84 25.49
N ASN A 353 4.52 13.68 25.97
CA ASN A 353 3.38 14.14 25.16
C ASN A 353 3.19 15.61 25.49
N GLN A 354 3.69 16.48 24.60
CA GLN A 354 3.70 17.91 24.84
C GLN A 354 3.30 18.72 23.63
N GLN A 355 2.44 19.72 23.85
CA GLN A 355 2.06 20.69 22.82
C GLN A 355 3.11 21.79 22.69
N ILE A 356 3.35 22.21 21.45
CA ILE A 356 4.16 23.36 21.06
C ILE A 356 3.26 24.33 20.31
N TYR A 357 3.22 25.58 20.78
CA TYR A 357 2.44 26.65 20.13
C TYR A 357 3.22 27.34 19.03
N LEU A 358 2.65 27.40 17.84
CA LEU A 358 3.23 27.94 16.61
C LEU A 358 2.76 29.39 16.32
N ARG A 359 2.59 30.20 17.37
CA ARG A 359 1.89 31.51 17.32
C ARG A 359 2.48 32.51 16.31
N ASN A 360 3.75 32.38 15.98
CA ASN A 360 4.46 33.32 15.12
C ASN A 360 4.66 32.80 13.69
N LEU A 361 4.15 31.59 13.38
CA LEU A 361 4.27 31.06 12.05
C LEU A 361 3.12 31.55 11.16
N VAL A 362 3.46 31.99 9.97
CA VAL A 362 2.46 32.35 8.93
C VAL A 362 2.00 31.10 8.20
N THR A 363 0.89 31.22 7.46
CA THR A 363 0.42 30.14 6.58
C THR A 363 1.54 29.70 5.64
N GLY A 364 1.85 28.41 5.61
CA GLY A 364 2.93 27.87 4.81
C GLY A 364 3.36 26.47 5.19
N ALA A 365 4.31 25.91 4.47
CA ALA A 365 4.91 24.62 4.74
C ALA A 365 6.20 24.80 5.55
N TYR A 366 6.37 23.94 6.56
CA TYR A 366 7.53 23.94 7.44
C TYR A 366 8.04 22.51 7.64
N LEU A 367 9.35 22.40 7.95
CA LEU A 367 9.97 21.14 8.36
C LEU A 367 10.22 21.19 9.87
N VAL A 368 9.65 20.25 10.59
CA VAL A 368 9.93 20.05 12.03
C VAL A 368 10.96 18.96 12.16
N ASN A 369 12.07 19.27 12.83
CA ASN A 369 13.14 18.33 13.14
C ASN A 369 13.23 18.13 14.65
N ILE A 370 13.21 16.89 15.10
CA ILE A 370 13.46 16.51 16.49
C ILE A 370 14.82 15.83 16.56
N ALA A 371 15.69 16.29 17.45
CA ALA A 371 17.02 15.71 17.64
C ALA A 371 17.36 15.56 19.13
N GLU A 372 18.19 14.59 19.46
CA GLU A 372 18.85 14.49 20.76
C GLU A 372 19.81 15.66 20.99
N GLU A 373 20.21 15.91 22.23
CA GLU A 373 21.24 16.93 22.54
C GLU A 373 22.58 16.65 21.84
N SER A 374 22.86 15.38 21.55
CA SER A 374 24.02 14.93 20.78
C SER A 374 24.02 15.40 19.32
N GLY A 375 22.89 15.97 18.84
CA GLY A 375 22.67 16.33 17.44
C GLY A 375 22.12 15.20 16.56
N LYS A 376 21.96 14.01 17.10
CA LYS A 376 21.35 12.90 16.36
C LYS A 376 19.88 13.19 16.07
N THR A 377 19.51 13.22 14.79
CA THR A 377 18.12 13.42 14.38
C THR A 377 17.28 12.18 14.71
N LEU A 378 16.20 12.40 15.44
CA LEU A 378 15.20 11.38 15.80
C LEU A 378 14.03 11.35 14.83
N LEU A 379 13.53 12.53 14.43
CA LEU A 379 12.42 12.70 13.50
C LEU A 379 12.59 13.96 12.66
N SER A 380 12.22 13.91 11.39
CA SER A 380 11.96 15.10 10.57
C SER A 380 10.62 14.91 9.88
N LYS A 381 9.70 15.87 10.06
CA LYS A 381 8.34 15.77 9.52
C LYS A 381 7.88 17.12 8.97
N LYS A 382 7.27 17.10 7.78
CA LYS A 382 6.66 18.28 7.18
C LYS A 382 5.32 18.56 7.85
N ILE A 383 5.07 19.82 8.17
CA ILE A 383 3.77 20.32 8.58
C ILE A 383 3.31 21.42 7.64
N VAL A 384 2.02 21.64 7.54
CA VAL A 384 1.41 22.75 6.81
C VAL A 384 0.56 23.54 7.79
N VAL A 385 0.96 24.79 8.03
CA VAL A 385 0.21 25.75 8.86
C VAL A 385 -0.83 26.41 7.96
N THR A 386 -2.09 26.35 8.37
CA THR A 386 -3.23 27.02 7.74
C THR A 386 -3.84 27.98 8.77
N LYS A 387 -4.23 29.16 8.34
CA LYS A 387 -4.96 30.12 9.19
C LYS A 387 -6.40 30.16 8.79
#